data_b42440c963e2bedf3d6ba059ac2a8384
#
_entry.id   b42440c963e2bedf3d6ba059ac2a8384
#
_cell.length_a   1.000
_cell.length_b   1.000
_cell.length_c   1.000
_cell.angle_alpha   90.00
_cell.angle_beta   90.00
_cell.angle_gamma   90.00
#
_symmetry.space_group_name_H-M   'P 1'
#
loop_
_entity.id
_entity.type
_entity.pdbx_description
1 polymer ?
#
loop_
_entity_poly.entity_id
_entity_poly.type
_entity_poly.pdbx_seq_one_letter_code
_entity_poly.pdbx_strand_id
1 'polypeptide(L)'
;MTLLLELLHDEFGKAGYHVTLIIDSMNDASSLQSLRPLIDGFLDGLVFATATLDSPIVSELKRRGIPLVLVVRRTDEAGIDTVEIDNVHAGAEAARHLFELGHRRIALAMGPRDTSTSVDRAEGALRWLGDAGLQRSDVPLVFGEYTSESGYSISMSFLGAGRPPTAIIAGNDTIALGVLEAAKRQGIIVPRQLSVIGFDDIPLAGSPLLGLTTIKQPVETMARTAARRLIDRMNGLVIHPATHDILPIQLVQRDTTALYVE
;
A
#
# COMPACT_ATOMS: atom_id res chain seq x y z
N MET A 1 -6.18 3.98 -5.62
CA MET A 1 -7.31 3.01 -5.76
C MET A 1 -8.17 3.28 -6.99
N THR A 2 -8.65 4.52 -7.25
CA THR A 2 -9.53 4.84 -8.39
C THR A 2 -8.97 4.38 -9.74
N LEU A 3 -7.70 4.68 -10.05
CA LEU A 3 -7.05 4.25 -11.28
C LEU A 3 -7.05 2.72 -11.45
N LEU A 4 -6.78 1.96 -10.38
CA LEU A 4 -6.81 0.49 -10.44
C LEU A 4 -8.20 -0.03 -10.84
N LEU A 5 -9.27 0.57 -10.27
CA LEU A 5 -10.65 0.17 -10.59
C LEU A 5 -11.02 0.48 -12.04
N GLU A 6 -10.64 1.66 -12.55
CA GLU A 6 -10.83 2.03 -13.96
C GLU A 6 -10.13 1.04 -14.89
N LEU A 7 -8.88 0.72 -14.60
CA LEU A 7 -8.09 -0.22 -15.41
C LEU A 7 -8.63 -1.66 -15.35
N LEU A 8 -9.07 -2.11 -14.18
CA LEU A 8 -9.74 -3.43 -14.06
C LEU A 8 -11.04 -3.46 -14.85
N HIS A 9 -11.87 -2.40 -14.77
CA HIS A 9 -13.09 -2.28 -15.56
C HIS A 9 -12.80 -2.41 -17.07
N ASP A 10 -11.78 -1.71 -17.55
CA ASP A 10 -11.39 -1.74 -18.96
C ASP A 10 -10.87 -3.13 -19.39
N GLU A 11 -10.02 -3.76 -18.60
CA GLU A 11 -9.47 -5.09 -18.91
C GLU A 11 -10.57 -6.18 -18.93
N PHE A 12 -11.50 -6.17 -17.99
CA PHE A 12 -12.64 -7.09 -17.97
C PHE A 12 -13.63 -6.79 -19.09
N GLY A 13 -13.91 -5.52 -19.40
CA GLY A 13 -14.77 -5.09 -20.49
C GLY A 13 -14.29 -5.58 -21.86
N LYS A 14 -12.95 -5.53 -22.12
CA LYS A 14 -12.36 -6.11 -23.34
C LYS A 14 -12.60 -7.60 -23.48
N ALA A 15 -12.74 -8.32 -22.38
CA ALA A 15 -13.02 -9.76 -22.34
C ALA A 15 -14.52 -10.09 -22.30
N GLY A 16 -15.40 -9.08 -22.34
CA GLY A 16 -16.85 -9.26 -22.36
C GLY A 16 -17.50 -9.43 -20.97
N TYR A 17 -16.76 -9.16 -19.89
CA TYR A 17 -17.30 -9.21 -18.53
C TYR A 17 -17.78 -7.83 -18.07
N HIS A 18 -18.79 -7.83 -17.21
CA HIS A 18 -19.25 -6.64 -16.50
C HIS A 18 -18.63 -6.60 -15.10
N VAL A 19 -18.16 -5.42 -14.67
CA VAL A 19 -17.59 -5.22 -13.35
C VAL A 19 -18.59 -4.53 -12.43
N THR A 20 -18.83 -5.12 -11.26
CA THR A 20 -19.59 -4.49 -10.17
C THR A 20 -18.64 -4.15 -9.04
N LEU A 21 -18.59 -2.88 -8.64
CA LEU A 21 -17.81 -2.43 -7.49
C LEU A 21 -18.62 -2.64 -6.21
N ILE A 22 -18.06 -3.40 -5.28
CA ILE A 22 -18.61 -3.58 -3.94
C ILE A 22 -17.69 -2.85 -2.95
N ILE A 23 -18.24 -1.88 -2.23
CA ILE A 23 -17.54 -1.16 -1.18
C ILE A 23 -18.13 -1.62 0.14
N ASP A 24 -17.37 -2.36 0.90
CA ASP A 24 -17.78 -2.87 2.22
C ASP A 24 -16.63 -2.70 3.23
N SER A 25 -16.97 -2.50 4.49
CA SER A 25 -16.03 -2.42 5.60
C SER A 25 -15.44 -3.78 6.01
N MET A 26 -15.59 -4.78 5.23
CA MET A 26 -14.99 -6.15 5.10
C MET A 26 -14.34 -6.80 6.34
N ASN A 27 -14.49 -6.22 7.53
CA ASN A 27 -13.76 -6.65 8.74
C ASN A 27 -14.64 -7.43 9.72
N ASP A 28 -15.90 -7.76 9.37
CA ASP A 28 -16.78 -8.51 10.26
C ASP A 28 -17.63 -9.58 9.53
N ALA A 29 -18.26 -10.45 10.34
CA ALA A 29 -19.13 -11.51 9.84
C ALA A 29 -20.39 -10.98 9.12
N SER A 30 -20.76 -9.70 9.28
CA SER A 30 -21.91 -9.08 8.61
C SER A 30 -21.64 -8.85 7.14
N SER A 31 -20.38 -8.56 6.78
CA SER A 31 -19.93 -8.40 5.38
C SER A 31 -20.14 -9.67 4.56
N LEU A 32 -19.94 -10.86 5.16
CA LEU A 32 -20.24 -12.14 4.52
C LEU A 32 -21.74 -12.32 4.24
N GLN A 33 -22.62 -11.80 5.09
CA GLN A 33 -24.06 -11.88 4.87
C GLN A 33 -24.53 -10.98 3.73
N SER A 34 -23.99 -9.78 3.61
CA SER A 34 -24.31 -8.84 2.52
C SER A 34 -23.84 -9.33 1.16
N LEU A 35 -22.72 -10.07 1.11
CA LEU A 35 -22.16 -10.63 -0.13
C LEU A 35 -22.79 -11.97 -0.55
N ARG A 36 -23.45 -12.71 0.34
CA ARG A 36 -24.05 -14.01 0.05
C ARG A 36 -24.95 -14.02 -1.20
N PRO A 37 -25.92 -13.09 -1.38
CA PRO A 37 -26.77 -13.11 -2.56
C PRO A 37 -26.02 -12.91 -3.88
N LEU A 38 -24.90 -12.18 -3.83
CA LEU A 38 -24.04 -11.95 -5.01
C LEU A 38 -23.18 -13.19 -5.31
N ILE A 39 -22.64 -13.82 -4.27
CA ILE A 39 -21.81 -15.01 -4.36
C ILE A 39 -22.64 -16.23 -4.80
N ASP A 40 -23.89 -16.36 -4.36
CA ASP A 40 -24.74 -17.54 -4.58
C ASP A 40 -25.39 -17.59 -5.98
N GLY A 41 -25.08 -16.64 -6.89
CA GLY A 41 -25.64 -16.75 -8.24
C GLY A 41 -25.37 -15.63 -9.25
N PHE A 42 -24.60 -14.61 -8.91
CA PHE A 42 -24.39 -13.46 -9.80
C PHE A 42 -22.93 -13.13 -10.13
N LEU A 43 -21.96 -13.79 -9.49
CA LEU A 43 -20.54 -13.48 -9.69
C LEU A 43 -19.82 -14.69 -10.28
N ASP A 44 -19.14 -14.47 -11.40
CA ASP A 44 -18.24 -15.47 -12.00
C ASP A 44 -16.89 -15.52 -11.28
N GLY A 45 -16.46 -14.39 -10.69
CA GLY A 45 -15.21 -14.29 -9.94
C GLY A 45 -15.05 -12.94 -9.24
N LEU A 46 -14.01 -12.80 -8.42
CA LEU A 46 -13.75 -11.64 -7.58
C LEU A 46 -12.29 -11.16 -7.66
N VAL A 47 -12.10 -9.86 -7.79
CA VAL A 47 -10.82 -9.19 -7.51
C VAL A 47 -10.93 -8.48 -6.17
N PHE A 48 -9.99 -8.76 -5.27
CA PHE A 48 -10.01 -8.25 -3.91
C PHE A 48 -8.78 -7.37 -3.64
N ALA A 49 -8.99 -6.07 -3.44
CA ALA A 49 -7.90 -5.08 -3.32
C ALA A 49 -7.70 -4.56 -1.88
N THR A 50 -8.57 -4.95 -0.95
CA THR A 50 -8.60 -4.43 0.42
C THR A 50 -8.41 -5.51 1.49
N ALA A 51 -7.89 -6.69 1.11
CA ALA A 51 -7.69 -7.80 2.02
C ALA A 51 -6.83 -7.42 3.23
N THR A 52 -7.20 -7.94 4.40
CA THR A 52 -6.36 -7.97 5.60
C THR A 52 -5.56 -9.29 5.65
N LEU A 53 -4.53 -9.35 6.47
CA LEU A 53 -3.73 -10.57 6.66
C LEU A 53 -4.61 -11.75 7.08
N ASP A 54 -5.43 -11.53 8.10
CA ASP A 54 -6.49 -12.48 8.52
C ASP A 54 -7.82 -11.99 7.92
N SER A 55 -8.19 -12.50 6.74
CA SER A 55 -9.42 -12.12 6.03
C SER A 55 -10.41 -13.29 6.00
N PRO A 56 -11.40 -13.36 6.92
CA PRO A 56 -12.39 -14.43 6.95
C PRO A 56 -13.19 -14.57 5.66
N ILE A 57 -13.42 -13.46 4.96
CA ILE A 57 -14.14 -13.48 3.69
C ILE A 57 -13.32 -14.18 2.59
N VAL A 58 -12.02 -13.92 2.52
CA VAL A 58 -11.13 -14.56 1.54
C VAL A 58 -11.08 -16.06 1.77
N SER A 59 -10.97 -16.50 3.02
CA SER A 59 -10.99 -17.92 3.41
C SER A 59 -12.33 -18.58 3.03
N GLU A 60 -13.45 -17.91 3.25
CA GLU A 60 -14.77 -18.42 2.88
C GLU A 60 -14.97 -18.52 1.36
N LEU A 61 -14.56 -17.50 0.60
CA LEU A 61 -14.63 -17.49 -0.86
C LEU A 61 -13.81 -18.65 -1.46
N LYS A 62 -12.60 -18.84 -0.95
CA LYS A 62 -11.73 -19.96 -1.33
C LYS A 62 -12.38 -21.32 -1.02
N ARG A 63 -12.95 -21.48 0.19
CA ARG A 63 -13.62 -22.71 0.62
C ARG A 63 -14.82 -23.05 -0.30
N ARG A 64 -15.50 -22.05 -0.87
CA ARG A 64 -16.58 -22.22 -1.83
C ARG A 64 -16.11 -22.47 -3.26
N GLY A 65 -14.80 -22.41 -3.51
CA GLY A 65 -14.24 -22.60 -4.85
C GLY A 65 -14.54 -21.45 -5.82
N ILE A 66 -14.82 -20.23 -5.30
CA ILE A 66 -15.10 -19.07 -6.13
C ILE A 66 -13.78 -18.55 -6.71
N PRO A 67 -13.67 -18.33 -8.02
CA PRO A 67 -12.49 -17.73 -8.64
C PRO A 67 -12.17 -16.38 -7.98
N LEU A 68 -10.96 -16.24 -7.45
CA LEU A 68 -10.55 -15.08 -6.66
C LEU A 68 -9.10 -14.71 -6.97
N VAL A 69 -8.84 -13.42 -7.12
CA VAL A 69 -7.48 -12.85 -7.24
C VAL A 69 -7.34 -11.71 -6.23
N LEU A 70 -6.27 -11.74 -5.44
CA LEU A 70 -5.87 -10.63 -4.59
C LEU A 70 -4.99 -9.66 -5.40
N VAL A 71 -5.22 -8.37 -5.24
CA VAL A 71 -4.38 -7.34 -5.87
C VAL A 71 -3.94 -6.31 -4.83
N VAL A 72 -2.71 -5.80 -4.97
CA VAL A 72 -2.07 -4.84 -4.04
C VAL A 72 -1.68 -5.45 -2.71
N ARG A 73 -2.52 -6.31 -2.12
CA ARG A 73 -2.34 -6.91 -0.78
C ARG A 73 -2.48 -8.42 -0.86
N ARG A 74 -1.80 -9.11 0.02
CA ARG A 74 -1.95 -10.54 0.28
C ARG A 74 -2.63 -10.79 1.62
N THR A 75 -3.03 -12.02 1.84
CA THR A 75 -3.48 -12.57 3.12
C THR A 75 -2.52 -13.67 3.57
N ASP A 76 -2.69 -14.15 4.80
CA ASP A 76 -1.97 -15.33 5.30
C ASP A 76 -2.57 -16.65 4.75
N GLU A 77 -3.73 -16.58 4.08
CA GLU A 77 -4.36 -17.71 3.42
C GLU A 77 -3.59 -18.10 2.15
N ALA A 78 -2.98 -19.29 2.16
CA ALA A 78 -2.23 -19.80 1.01
C ALA A 78 -3.15 -20.22 -0.15
N GLY A 79 -2.61 -20.35 -1.36
CA GLY A 79 -3.33 -20.94 -2.49
C GLY A 79 -4.35 -20.03 -3.15
N ILE A 80 -4.10 -18.73 -3.16
CA ILE A 80 -4.90 -17.70 -3.85
C ILE A 80 -3.97 -16.93 -4.78
N ASP A 81 -4.40 -16.71 -6.03
CA ASP A 81 -3.65 -15.86 -6.95
C ASP A 81 -3.52 -14.46 -6.39
N THR A 82 -2.28 -13.97 -6.34
CA THR A 82 -1.96 -12.66 -5.79
C THR A 82 -1.07 -11.87 -6.75
N VAL A 83 -1.40 -10.60 -6.94
CA VAL A 83 -0.61 -9.66 -7.74
C VAL A 83 -0.27 -8.46 -6.87
N GLU A 84 1.00 -8.35 -6.51
CA GLU A 84 1.48 -7.23 -5.67
C GLU A 84 2.89 -6.82 -6.07
N ILE A 85 3.45 -5.83 -5.40
CA ILE A 85 4.87 -5.48 -5.44
C ILE A 85 5.60 -6.18 -4.29
N ASP A 86 6.93 -6.24 -4.34
CA ASP A 86 7.73 -6.57 -3.17
C ASP A 86 7.69 -5.39 -2.17
N ASN A 87 6.75 -5.44 -1.23
CA ASN A 87 6.55 -4.39 -0.24
C ASN A 87 7.71 -4.33 0.78
N VAL A 88 8.39 -5.44 1.06
CA VAL A 88 9.59 -5.44 1.91
C VAL A 88 10.72 -4.68 1.20
N HIS A 89 10.96 -4.99 -0.06
CA HIS A 89 11.95 -4.25 -0.86
C HIS A 89 11.55 -2.77 -1.02
N ALA A 90 10.28 -2.45 -1.22
CA ALA A 90 9.80 -1.08 -1.32
C ALA A 90 10.07 -0.27 -0.04
N GLY A 91 9.84 -0.86 1.14
CA GLY A 91 10.18 -0.25 2.42
C GLY A 91 11.68 -0.03 2.61
N ALA A 92 12.49 -1.04 2.24
CA ALA A 92 13.94 -0.94 2.26
C ALA A 92 14.47 0.18 1.33
N GLU A 93 13.91 0.30 0.14
CA GLU A 93 14.28 1.33 -0.84
C GLU A 93 13.95 2.75 -0.35
N ALA A 94 12.79 2.95 0.27
CA ALA A 94 12.43 4.23 0.89
C ALA A 94 13.40 4.61 2.02
N ALA A 95 13.77 3.64 2.87
CA ALA A 95 14.69 3.84 3.96
C ALA A 95 16.12 4.14 3.45
N ARG A 96 16.58 3.37 2.44
CA ARG A 96 17.88 3.56 1.79
C ARG A 96 17.98 4.98 1.23
N HIS A 97 16.98 5.44 0.48
CA HIS A 97 16.95 6.78 -0.10
C HIS A 97 17.16 7.87 0.94
N LEU A 98 16.41 7.84 2.04
CA LEU A 98 16.53 8.84 3.09
C LEU A 98 17.88 8.76 3.83
N PHE A 99 18.37 7.55 4.06
CA PHE A 99 19.66 7.35 4.72
C PHE A 99 20.84 7.85 3.87
N GLU A 100 20.81 7.62 2.54
CA GLU A 100 21.80 8.13 1.57
C GLU A 100 21.76 9.66 1.48
N LEU A 101 20.59 10.28 1.71
CA LEU A 101 20.46 11.73 1.88
C LEU A 101 20.96 12.26 3.23
N GLY A 102 21.59 11.43 4.08
CA GLY A 102 22.19 11.83 5.33
C GLY A 102 21.25 11.79 6.54
N HIS A 103 19.97 11.44 6.37
CA HIS A 103 19.06 11.34 7.51
C HIS A 103 19.41 10.15 8.41
N ARG A 104 19.40 10.40 9.73
CA ARG A 104 19.61 9.38 10.77
C ARG A 104 18.47 9.34 11.79
N ARG A 105 17.66 10.39 11.87
CA ARG A 105 16.44 10.46 12.67
C ARG A 105 15.25 10.27 11.72
N ILE A 106 14.87 9.03 11.49
CA ILE A 106 13.82 8.62 10.54
C ILE A 106 12.67 8.01 11.34
N ALA A 107 11.45 8.41 11.04
CA ALA A 107 10.24 7.84 11.64
C ALA A 107 9.34 7.23 10.56
N LEU A 108 8.51 6.26 10.96
CA LEU A 108 7.59 5.53 10.09
C LEU A 108 6.15 5.79 10.53
N ALA A 109 5.35 6.42 9.66
CA ALA A 109 3.90 6.60 9.80
C ALA A 109 3.19 5.64 8.85
N MET A 110 2.76 4.48 9.34
CA MET A 110 2.23 3.39 8.52
C MET A 110 0.71 3.33 8.54
N GLY A 111 0.12 2.61 7.57
CA GLY A 111 -1.30 2.26 7.55
C GLY A 111 -1.66 1.16 8.56
N PRO A 112 -2.84 0.52 8.44
CA PRO A 112 -3.31 -0.48 9.39
C PRO A 112 -2.35 -1.67 9.55
N ARG A 113 -2.20 -2.12 10.79
CA ARG A 113 -1.27 -3.21 11.15
C ARG A 113 -1.72 -4.58 10.63
N ASP A 114 -2.97 -4.73 10.30
CA ASP A 114 -3.56 -5.95 9.76
C ASP A 114 -3.44 -6.06 8.23
N THR A 115 -2.73 -5.15 7.58
CA THR A 115 -2.51 -5.17 6.12
C THR A 115 -1.07 -5.53 5.77
N SER A 116 -0.89 -6.43 4.79
CA SER A 116 0.43 -6.87 4.33
C SER A 116 1.30 -5.69 3.87
N THR A 117 0.72 -4.73 3.15
CA THR A 117 1.45 -3.55 2.67
C THR A 117 2.06 -2.72 3.79
N SER A 118 1.34 -2.50 4.91
CA SER A 118 1.86 -1.72 6.05
C SER A 118 2.96 -2.46 6.78
N VAL A 119 2.73 -3.75 7.06
CA VAL A 119 3.69 -4.56 7.83
C VAL A 119 4.98 -4.77 7.04
N ASP A 120 4.86 -5.16 5.77
CA ASP A 120 6.01 -5.45 4.92
C ASP A 120 6.86 -4.20 4.63
N ARG A 121 6.21 -3.05 4.35
CA ARG A 121 6.93 -1.76 4.16
C ARG A 121 7.66 -1.35 5.43
N ALA A 122 7.02 -1.49 6.60
CA ALA A 122 7.66 -1.20 7.89
C ALA A 122 8.83 -2.15 8.17
N GLU A 123 8.64 -3.46 7.95
CA GLU A 123 9.68 -4.47 8.14
C GLU A 123 10.89 -4.21 7.24
N GLY A 124 10.66 -3.98 5.95
CA GLY A 124 11.72 -3.69 4.99
C GLY A 124 12.53 -2.45 5.37
N ALA A 125 11.85 -1.35 5.74
CA ALA A 125 12.50 -0.13 6.19
C ALA A 125 13.33 -0.34 7.46
N LEU A 126 12.76 -0.98 8.47
CA LEU A 126 13.41 -1.22 9.75
C LEU A 126 14.59 -2.17 9.65
N ARG A 127 14.45 -3.24 8.87
CA ARG A 127 15.53 -4.19 8.61
C ARG A 127 16.71 -3.48 7.93
N TRP A 128 16.44 -2.75 6.85
CA TRP A 128 17.46 -2.03 6.13
C TRP A 128 18.19 -0.99 7.01
N LEU A 129 17.43 -0.19 7.79
CA LEU A 129 18.00 0.80 8.71
C LEU A 129 18.84 0.13 9.81
N GLY A 130 18.41 -1.03 10.31
CA GLY A 130 19.16 -1.83 11.28
C GLY A 130 20.50 -2.33 10.70
N ASP A 131 20.48 -2.86 9.48
CA ASP A 131 21.69 -3.29 8.77
C ASP A 131 22.64 -2.10 8.49
N ALA A 132 22.09 -0.89 8.32
CA ALA A 132 22.85 0.37 8.20
C ALA A 132 23.32 0.96 9.54
N GLY A 133 23.06 0.29 10.67
CA GLY A 133 23.56 0.65 12.00
C GLY A 133 22.64 1.50 12.88
N LEU A 134 21.39 1.77 12.48
CA LEU A 134 20.42 2.43 13.35
C LEU A 134 19.79 1.39 14.31
N GLN A 135 19.71 1.78 15.61
CA GLN A 135 19.02 0.91 16.55
C GLN A 135 17.51 0.96 16.32
N ARG A 136 16.82 -0.20 16.43
CA ARG A 136 15.36 -0.29 16.27
C ARG A 136 14.60 0.66 17.21
N SER A 137 15.13 0.86 18.44
CA SER A 137 14.59 1.79 19.44
C SER A 137 14.62 3.25 18.99
N ASP A 138 15.51 3.62 18.08
CA ASP A 138 15.73 4.99 17.61
C ASP A 138 14.90 5.32 16.37
N VAL A 139 14.14 4.33 15.87
CA VAL A 139 13.23 4.50 14.70
C VAL A 139 11.78 4.40 15.16
N PRO A 140 11.12 5.54 15.46
CA PRO A 140 9.72 5.55 15.82
C PRO A 140 8.84 4.95 14.72
N LEU A 141 7.92 4.07 15.08
CA LEU A 141 6.95 3.45 14.18
C LEU A 141 5.57 3.53 14.80
N VAL A 142 4.62 4.13 14.09
CA VAL A 142 3.21 4.17 14.48
C VAL A 142 2.35 3.69 13.31
N PHE A 143 1.41 2.80 13.61
CA PHE A 143 0.39 2.34 12.69
C PHE A 143 -0.90 3.13 12.90
N GLY A 144 -1.64 3.37 11.81
CA GLY A 144 -2.92 4.06 11.81
C GLY A 144 -3.73 3.68 10.58
N GLU A 145 -4.61 4.54 10.12
CA GLU A 145 -5.43 4.31 8.93
C GLU A 145 -4.76 4.87 7.66
N TYR A 146 -5.20 4.39 6.47
CA TYR A 146 -4.77 4.95 5.18
C TYR A 146 -5.48 6.28 4.86
N THR A 147 -5.47 7.20 5.80
CA THR A 147 -6.09 8.52 5.68
C THR A 147 -5.08 9.64 5.94
N SER A 148 -5.36 10.83 5.42
CA SER A 148 -4.55 12.03 5.71
C SER A 148 -4.66 12.45 7.18
N GLU A 149 -5.82 12.26 7.80
CA GLU A 149 -6.06 12.55 9.21
C GLU A 149 -5.18 11.69 10.12
N SER A 150 -5.03 10.41 9.78
CA SER A 150 -4.12 9.51 10.50
C SER A 150 -2.66 9.95 10.33
N GLY A 151 -2.25 10.24 9.08
CA GLY A 151 -0.92 10.78 8.78
C GLY A 151 -0.61 12.05 9.54
N TYR A 152 -1.56 12.98 9.60
CA TYR A 152 -1.47 14.22 10.38
C TYR A 152 -1.28 13.95 11.88
N SER A 153 -2.15 13.13 12.47
CA SER A 153 -2.13 12.85 13.92
C SER A 153 -0.83 12.16 14.35
N ILE A 154 -0.39 11.16 13.58
CA ILE A 154 0.88 10.45 13.83
C ILE A 154 2.05 11.42 13.75
N SER A 155 2.09 12.26 12.70
CA SER A 155 3.19 13.21 12.50
C SER A 155 3.24 14.27 13.57
N MET A 156 2.09 14.76 14.06
CA MET A 156 2.06 15.70 15.18
C MET A 156 2.71 15.10 16.44
N SER A 157 2.54 13.82 16.70
CA SER A 157 3.21 13.14 17.83
C SER A 157 4.72 13.05 17.64
N PHE A 158 5.20 12.79 16.43
CA PHE A 158 6.62 12.74 16.11
C PHE A 158 7.28 14.12 16.19
N LEU A 159 6.65 15.13 15.59
CA LEU A 159 7.19 16.49 15.50
C LEU A 159 7.15 17.23 16.85
N GLY A 160 6.24 16.85 17.75
CA GLY A 160 6.16 17.36 19.12
C GLY A 160 7.15 16.71 20.10
N ALA A 161 7.92 15.70 19.67
CA ALA A 161 8.90 15.04 20.54
C ALA A 161 10.09 15.94 20.84
N GLY A 162 10.77 15.72 21.96
CA GLY A 162 11.97 16.49 22.35
C GLY A 162 13.12 16.40 21.34
N ARG A 163 13.17 15.36 20.51
CA ARG A 163 14.12 15.14 19.41
C ARG A 163 13.38 14.66 18.17
N PRO A 164 12.76 15.56 17.39
CA PRO A 164 11.94 15.19 16.26
C PRO A 164 12.73 14.52 15.14
N PRO A 165 12.07 13.68 14.29
CA PRO A 165 12.70 13.12 13.11
C PRO A 165 13.02 14.21 12.09
N THR A 166 14.03 13.95 11.25
CA THR A 166 14.38 14.78 10.08
C THR A 166 13.82 14.21 8.78
N ALA A 167 13.30 12.99 8.83
CA ALA A 167 12.61 12.35 7.71
C ALA A 167 11.48 11.45 8.20
N ILE A 168 10.41 11.36 7.43
CA ILE A 168 9.28 10.47 7.68
C ILE A 168 9.01 9.63 6.43
N ILE A 169 8.96 8.30 6.63
CA ILE A 169 8.43 7.34 5.67
C ILE A 169 6.95 7.19 5.97
N ALA A 170 6.11 7.65 5.06
CA ALA A 170 4.65 7.50 5.15
C ALA A 170 4.22 6.22 4.43
N GLY A 171 3.36 5.41 5.04
CA GLY A 171 2.95 4.10 4.54
C GLY A 171 2.27 4.12 3.16
N ASN A 172 1.72 5.28 2.75
CA ASN A 172 1.30 5.59 1.38
C ASN A 172 1.23 7.10 1.15
N ASP A 173 0.90 7.54 -0.09
CA ASP A 173 0.84 8.95 -0.45
C ASP A 173 -0.29 9.69 0.29
N THR A 174 -1.40 9.03 0.61
CA THR A 174 -2.49 9.66 1.38
C THR A 174 -2.04 9.99 2.81
N ILE A 175 -1.31 9.08 3.46
CA ILE A 175 -0.68 9.35 4.76
C ILE A 175 0.35 10.48 4.62
N ALA A 176 1.15 10.48 3.53
CA ALA A 176 2.15 11.52 3.28
C ALA A 176 1.52 12.93 3.17
N LEU A 177 0.31 13.05 2.60
CA LEU A 177 -0.43 14.33 2.61
C LEU A 177 -0.67 14.83 4.03
N GLY A 178 -1.06 13.96 4.94
CA GLY A 178 -1.24 14.32 6.36
C GLY A 178 0.06 14.72 7.04
N VAL A 179 1.18 14.03 6.70
CA VAL A 179 2.52 14.42 7.19
C VAL A 179 2.88 15.83 6.73
N LEU A 180 2.64 16.14 5.45
CA LEU A 180 2.92 17.47 4.90
C LEU A 180 2.03 18.55 5.51
N GLU A 181 0.75 18.25 5.81
CA GLU A 181 -0.13 19.16 6.52
C GLU A 181 0.38 19.43 7.95
N ALA A 182 0.78 18.39 8.68
CA ALA A 182 1.33 18.53 10.03
C ALA A 182 2.60 19.39 10.03
N ALA A 183 3.52 19.15 9.10
CA ALA A 183 4.74 19.95 8.92
C ALA A 183 4.40 21.42 8.67
N LYS A 184 3.49 21.70 7.74
CA LYS A 184 3.04 23.07 7.43
C LYS A 184 2.42 23.78 8.64
N ARG A 185 1.58 23.10 9.42
CA ARG A 185 0.97 23.69 10.64
C ARG A 185 1.99 23.97 11.73
N GLN A 186 3.07 23.21 11.81
CA GLN A 186 4.18 23.43 12.73
C GLN A 186 5.23 24.44 12.21
N GLY A 187 5.02 25.00 11.01
CA GLY A 187 5.99 25.91 10.38
C GLY A 187 7.28 25.21 9.91
N ILE A 188 7.26 23.88 9.78
CA ILE A 188 8.40 23.08 9.34
C ILE A 188 8.46 23.08 7.81
N ILE A 189 9.63 23.42 7.27
CA ILE A 189 9.84 23.54 5.82
C ILE A 189 10.26 22.18 5.25
N VAL A 190 9.40 21.62 4.41
CA VAL A 190 9.70 20.44 3.59
C VAL A 190 10.28 20.92 2.25
N PRO A 191 11.40 20.37 1.78
CA PRO A 191 12.21 19.27 2.37
C PRO A 191 13.31 19.76 3.33
N ARG A 192 13.54 21.05 3.48
CA ARG A 192 14.74 21.60 4.14
C ARG A 192 14.91 21.16 5.60
N GLN A 193 13.82 21.05 6.36
CA GLN A 193 13.83 20.67 7.77
C GLN A 193 13.28 19.27 8.02
N LEU A 194 12.43 18.78 7.09
CA LEU A 194 11.83 17.47 7.15
C LEU A 194 11.71 16.90 5.74
N SER A 195 12.32 15.76 5.46
CA SER A 195 12.08 14.98 4.25
C SER A 195 10.87 14.05 4.42
N VAL A 196 10.05 13.92 3.37
CA VAL A 196 8.86 13.05 3.37
C VAL A 196 8.87 12.19 2.12
N ILE A 197 8.68 10.86 2.29
CA ILE A 197 8.54 9.91 1.20
C ILE A 197 7.25 9.09 1.39
N GLY A 198 6.51 8.88 0.30
CA GLY A 198 5.29 8.08 0.25
C GLY A 198 5.43 6.81 -0.57
N PHE A 199 4.29 6.17 -0.86
CA PHE A 199 4.14 5.02 -1.77
C PHE A 199 2.87 5.21 -2.58
N ASP A 200 2.81 4.62 -3.76
CA ASP A 200 1.73 4.46 -4.74
C ASP A 200 1.87 5.34 -5.98
N ASP A 201 2.51 6.51 -5.91
CA ASP A 201 2.60 7.52 -6.98
C ASP A 201 1.21 7.92 -7.51
N ILE A 202 0.31 8.30 -6.58
CA ILE A 202 -1.01 8.80 -6.97
C ILE A 202 -0.88 10.06 -7.83
N PRO A 203 -1.85 10.38 -8.73
CA PRO A 203 -1.75 11.55 -9.62
C PRO A 203 -1.42 12.86 -8.90
N LEU A 204 -1.93 13.05 -7.68
CA LEU A 204 -1.65 14.23 -6.87
C LEU A 204 -0.19 14.33 -6.44
N ALA A 205 0.51 13.20 -6.23
CA ALA A 205 1.92 13.19 -5.85
C ALA A 205 2.80 13.89 -6.89
N GLY A 206 2.46 13.77 -8.19
CA GLY A 206 3.14 14.44 -9.29
C GLY A 206 2.73 15.89 -9.53
N SER A 207 1.77 16.43 -8.77
CA SER A 207 1.36 17.83 -8.90
C SER A 207 2.53 18.77 -8.55
N PRO A 208 2.78 19.83 -9.34
CA PRO A 208 3.80 20.83 -9.00
C PRO A 208 3.61 21.53 -7.65
N LEU A 209 2.38 21.50 -7.11
CA LEU A 209 2.09 22.03 -5.77
C LEU A 209 2.56 21.11 -4.65
N LEU A 210 2.72 19.82 -4.94
CA LEU A 210 3.07 18.83 -3.94
C LEU A 210 4.49 18.29 -4.14
N GLY A 211 4.82 17.87 -5.35
CA GLY A 211 6.13 17.31 -5.69
C GLY A 211 6.56 16.15 -4.77
N LEU A 212 5.63 15.23 -4.45
CA LEU A 212 5.90 14.18 -3.47
C LEU A 212 6.84 13.11 -4.02
N THR A 213 7.96 12.90 -3.36
CA THR A 213 8.83 11.73 -3.55
C THR A 213 8.11 10.48 -3.09
N THR A 214 8.07 9.43 -3.91
CA THR A 214 7.25 8.25 -3.63
C THR A 214 7.82 6.99 -4.30
N ILE A 215 7.43 5.82 -3.81
CA ILE A 215 7.67 4.53 -4.47
C ILE A 215 6.47 4.21 -5.35
N LYS A 216 6.67 4.26 -6.67
CA LYS A 216 5.64 3.98 -7.67
C LYS A 216 5.35 2.49 -7.78
N GLN A 217 4.06 2.16 -7.81
CA GLN A 217 3.55 0.83 -8.17
C GLN A 217 3.15 0.80 -9.67
N PRO A 218 3.38 -0.30 -10.40
CA PRO A 218 2.99 -0.44 -11.80
C PRO A 218 1.50 -0.81 -11.93
N VAL A 219 0.59 0.11 -11.57
CA VAL A 219 -0.86 -0.13 -11.42
C VAL A 219 -1.50 -0.69 -12.69
N GLU A 220 -1.06 -0.23 -13.89
CA GLU A 220 -1.54 -0.74 -15.17
C GLU A 220 -1.18 -2.23 -15.36
N THR A 221 0.05 -2.60 -15.01
CA THR A 221 0.49 -4.00 -15.09
C THR A 221 -0.21 -4.86 -14.05
N MET A 222 -0.43 -4.31 -12.83
CA MET A 222 -1.19 -4.99 -11.77
C MET A 222 -2.61 -5.31 -12.23
N ALA A 223 -3.33 -4.32 -12.77
CA ALA A 223 -4.71 -4.49 -13.25
C ALA A 223 -4.78 -5.55 -14.36
N ARG A 224 -3.91 -5.44 -15.37
CA ARG A 224 -3.86 -6.39 -16.49
C ARG A 224 -3.53 -7.81 -16.04
N THR A 225 -2.57 -7.97 -15.13
CA THR A 225 -2.17 -9.29 -14.61
C THR A 225 -3.30 -9.89 -13.79
N ALA A 226 -3.91 -9.12 -12.88
CA ALA A 226 -5.02 -9.58 -12.05
C ALA A 226 -6.25 -9.98 -12.89
N ALA A 227 -6.63 -9.15 -13.89
CA ALA A 227 -7.73 -9.46 -14.78
C ALA A 227 -7.48 -10.74 -15.57
N ARG A 228 -6.29 -10.91 -16.18
CA ARG A 228 -5.92 -12.13 -16.89
C ARG A 228 -5.99 -13.36 -15.99
N ARG A 229 -5.40 -13.30 -14.77
CA ARG A 229 -5.42 -14.42 -13.82
C ARG A 229 -6.85 -14.84 -13.48
N LEU A 230 -7.73 -13.87 -13.19
CA LEU A 230 -9.11 -14.16 -12.86
C LEU A 230 -9.89 -14.73 -14.03
N ILE A 231 -9.74 -14.16 -15.23
CA ILE A 231 -10.39 -14.66 -16.46
C ILE A 231 -9.96 -16.10 -16.76
N ASP A 232 -8.67 -16.39 -16.67
CA ASP A 232 -8.14 -17.74 -16.89
C ASP A 232 -8.75 -18.74 -15.88
N ARG A 233 -8.91 -18.36 -14.61
CA ARG A 233 -9.57 -19.16 -13.57
C ARG A 233 -11.06 -19.39 -13.88
N MET A 234 -11.81 -18.33 -14.23
CA MET A 234 -13.23 -18.42 -14.55
C MET A 234 -13.50 -19.33 -15.75
N ASN A 235 -12.61 -19.32 -16.74
CA ASN A 235 -12.69 -20.18 -17.93
C ASN A 235 -12.16 -21.60 -17.73
N GLY A 236 -11.69 -21.97 -16.53
CA GLY A 236 -11.12 -23.28 -16.25
C GLY A 236 -9.82 -23.57 -17.00
N LEU A 237 -9.14 -22.54 -17.51
CA LEU A 237 -7.88 -22.67 -18.27
C LEU A 237 -6.67 -22.94 -17.36
N VAL A 238 -6.79 -22.68 -16.06
CA VAL A 238 -5.72 -22.86 -15.08
C VAL A 238 -6.12 -23.91 -14.06
N ILE A 239 -5.52 -25.11 -14.18
CA ILE A 239 -5.64 -26.22 -13.23
C ILE A 239 -4.45 -26.21 -12.24
N HIS A 240 -3.56 -25.22 -12.35
CA HIS A 240 -2.31 -25.16 -11.59
C HIS A 240 -2.47 -24.49 -10.21
N PRO A 241 -1.50 -24.70 -9.29
CA PRO A 241 -1.47 -23.99 -8.01
C PRO A 241 -1.54 -22.49 -8.22
N ALA A 242 -2.03 -21.80 -7.19
CA ALA A 242 -2.11 -20.35 -7.20
C ALA A 242 -0.74 -19.69 -7.45
N THR A 243 -0.75 -18.57 -8.14
CA THR A 243 0.46 -17.81 -8.49
C THR A 243 0.59 -16.59 -7.60
N HIS A 244 1.85 -16.22 -7.34
CA HIS A 244 2.17 -14.98 -6.66
C HIS A 244 3.03 -14.13 -7.62
N ASP A 245 2.38 -13.19 -8.30
CA ASP A 245 3.03 -12.28 -9.25
C ASP A 245 3.55 -11.06 -8.49
N ILE A 246 4.88 -10.97 -8.36
CA ILE A 246 5.56 -9.83 -7.75
C ILE A 246 6.05 -8.90 -8.86
N LEU A 247 5.57 -7.65 -8.85
CA LEU A 247 5.88 -6.65 -9.87
C LEU A 247 6.96 -5.67 -9.39
N PRO A 248 7.77 -5.11 -10.32
CA PRO A 248 8.85 -4.20 -9.97
C PRO A 248 8.31 -2.87 -9.46
N ILE A 249 9.07 -2.23 -8.58
CA ILE A 249 8.84 -0.89 -8.08
C ILE A 249 9.76 0.12 -8.75
N GLN A 250 9.45 1.41 -8.60
CA GLN A 250 10.33 2.52 -9.00
C GLN A 250 10.30 3.62 -7.95
N LEU A 251 11.47 4.05 -7.48
CA LEU A 251 11.59 5.30 -6.73
C LEU A 251 11.40 6.48 -7.68
N VAL A 252 10.46 7.35 -7.37
CA VAL A 252 10.21 8.61 -8.10
C VAL A 252 10.58 9.76 -7.17
N GLN A 253 11.80 10.25 -7.31
CA GLN A 253 12.29 11.38 -6.52
C GLN A 253 11.70 12.69 -7.06
N ARG A 254 11.21 13.54 -6.13
CA ARG A 254 10.66 14.87 -6.38
C ARG A 254 11.13 15.86 -5.30
N ASP A 255 10.28 16.79 -4.91
CA ASP A 255 10.65 17.97 -4.12
C ASP A 255 10.53 17.80 -2.60
N THR A 256 9.98 16.67 -2.12
CA THR A 256 9.76 16.47 -0.67
C THR A 256 10.90 15.78 0.05
N THR A 257 12.01 15.43 -0.64
CA THR A 257 13.22 14.88 -0.02
C THR A 257 14.45 15.65 -0.45
N ALA A 258 15.40 15.90 0.45
CA ALA A 258 16.64 16.60 0.17
C ALA A 258 17.79 16.08 1.07
N LEU A 259 19.03 16.44 0.70
CA LEU A 259 20.19 16.22 1.55
C LEU A 259 19.97 16.86 2.93
N TYR A 260 20.21 16.08 3.97
CA TYR A 260 20.19 16.60 5.34
C TYR A 260 21.53 17.29 5.64
N VAL A 261 21.46 18.57 5.95
CA VAL A 261 22.59 19.38 6.41
C VAL A 261 22.32 19.78 7.86
N GLU A 262 23.20 19.40 8.78
CA GLU A 262 23.09 19.75 10.21
C GLU A 262 23.16 21.25 10.45
#